data_6bd274922070dc047a7c7ab226d5c078
#
_entry.id   6bd274922070dc047a7c7ab226d5c078
#
_cell.length_a   1.000
_cell.length_b   1.000
_cell.length_c   1.000
_cell.angle_alpha   90.00
_cell.angle_beta   90.00
_cell.angle_gamma   90.00
#
_symmetry.space_group_name_H-M   'P 1'
#
loop_
_entity.id
_entity.type
_entity.pdbx_description
1 polymer ?
#
loop_
_entity_poly.entity_id
_entity_poly.type
_entity_poly.pdbx_seq_one_letter_code
_entity_poly.pdbx_strand_id
1 'polypeptide(L)'
;MQDLVAGADAQHAINMRMITELAWHGLFIRHLFRRPDAEDLEEFIADYTVINCPSFKADPKRHDCRSETVIAMNFAEKMILIGGTEYAGENKKCVFTLLNYLLPEAGIMPMHCSANHATDNPVDTAIFFGLSGT
;
A
#
# COMPACT_ATOMS: atom_id res chain seq x y z
N MET A 1 -9.41 -0.84 11.78
CA MET A 1 -8.50 0.26 11.39
C MET A 1 -7.13 -0.02 11.96
N GLN A 2 -6.08 0.28 11.21
CA GLN A 2 -4.68 0.15 11.61
C GLN A 2 -3.88 1.30 11.03
N ASP A 3 -2.94 1.82 11.80
CA ASP A 3 -1.94 2.79 11.37
C ASP A 3 -0.63 2.05 11.15
N LEU A 4 -0.08 2.16 9.95
CA LEU A 4 1.04 1.39 9.44
C LEU A 4 1.96 2.27 8.60
N VAL A 5 3.18 1.83 8.36
CA VAL A 5 4.18 2.57 7.58
C VAL A 5 4.57 1.78 6.34
N ALA A 6 4.45 2.39 5.18
CA ALA A 6 4.93 1.86 3.91
C ALA A 6 6.34 2.38 3.62
N GLY A 7 7.30 1.47 3.46
CA GLY A 7 8.70 1.79 3.26
C GLY A 7 9.55 1.58 4.51
N ALA A 8 10.82 1.20 4.29
CA ALA A 8 11.80 0.95 5.36
C ALA A 8 12.72 2.15 5.59
N ASP A 9 12.95 2.95 4.55
CA ASP A 9 13.75 4.17 4.62
C ASP A 9 12.90 5.31 5.19
N ALA A 10 13.31 5.86 6.33
CA ALA A 10 12.59 6.93 7.01
C ALA A 10 12.41 8.21 6.16
N GLN A 11 13.31 8.47 5.20
CA GLN A 11 13.21 9.64 4.32
C GLN A 11 12.09 9.51 3.29
N HIS A 12 11.66 8.28 2.97
CA HIS A 12 10.71 7.96 1.91
C HIS A 12 9.53 7.12 2.40
N ALA A 13 9.47 6.89 3.71
CA ALA A 13 8.37 6.18 4.34
C ALA A 13 7.09 7.02 4.29
N ILE A 14 5.95 6.36 4.11
CA ILE A 14 4.63 6.97 4.04
C ILE A 14 3.76 6.37 5.13
N ASN A 15 3.16 7.23 5.93
CA ASN A 15 2.21 6.86 6.97
C ASN A 15 0.86 6.54 6.36
N MET A 16 0.39 5.32 6.57
CA MET A 16 -0.83 4.79 5.97
C MET A 16 -1.86 4.46 7.03
N ARG A 17 -3.04 5.03 6.93
CA ARG A 17 -4.21 4.57 7.71
C ARG A 17 -5.00 3.58 6.89
N MET A 18 -5.10 2.35 7.38
CA MET A 18 -5.75 1.24 6.68
C MET A 18 -7.06 0.89 7.38
N ILE A 19 -8.17 1.09 6.69
CA ILE A 19 -9.52 0.74 7.17
C ILE A 19 -10.04 -0.40 6.31
N THR A 20 -10.27 -1.56 6.91
CA THR A 20 -10.71 -2.76 6.20
C THR A 20 -11.98 -3.32 6.82
N GLU A 21 -12.90 -3.75 5.97
CA GLU A 21 -14.13 -4.40 6.39
C GLU A 21 -13.86 -5.82 6.92
N LEU A 22 -12.99 -6.57 6.24
CA LEU A 22 -12.66 -7.95 6.59
C LEU A 22 -11.45 -8.04 7.53
N ALA A 23 -11.60 -8.76 8.62
CA ALA A 23 -10.54 -8.94 9.63
C ALA A 23 -9.26 -9.56 9.04
N TRP A 24 -9.41 -10.52 8.11
CA TRP A 24 -8.26 -11.17 7.50
C TRP A 24 -7.47 -10.23 6.54
N HIS A 25 -8.11 -9.24 5.92
CA HIS A 25 -7.41 -8.16 5.24
C HIS A 25 -6.53 -7.36 6.22
N GLY A 26 -7.07 -7.09 7.41
CA GLY A 26 -6.31 -6.43 8.48
C GLY A 26 -5.09 -7.24 8.90
N LEU A 27 -5.23 -8.56 9.04
CA LEU A 27 -4.11 -9.46 9.36
C LEU A 27 -3.07 -9.48 8.22
N PHE A 28 -3.52 -9.57 6.97
CA PHE A 28 -2.66 -9.58 5.79
C PHE A 28 -1.80 -8.32 5.69
N ILE A 29 -2.40 -7.13 5.79
CA ILE A 29 -1.66 -5.86 5.70
C ILE A 29 -0.68 -5.66 6.85
N ARG A 30 -1.01 -6.16 8.05
CA ARG A 30 -0.13 -6.12 9.22
C ARG A 30 1.18 -6.88 9.03
N HIS A 31 1.20 -7.89 8.16
CA HIS A 31 2.40 -8.63 7.81
C HIS A 31 3.21 -7.99 6.67
N LEU A 32 2.61 -7.09 5.90
CA LEU A 32 3.24 -6.46 4.75
C LEU A 32 3.85 -5.09 5.06
N PHE A 33 3.22 -4.34 5.95
CA PHE A 33 3.64 -3.00 6.31
C PHE A 33 4.34 -2.98 7.65
N ARG A 34 5.21 -1.99 7.85
CA ARG A 34 5.85 -1.77 9.14
C ARG A 34 4.82 -1.25 10.15
N ARG A 35 4.99 -1.66 11.39
CA ARG A 35 4.19 -1.18 12.51
C ARG A 35 4.94 -0.04 13.19
N PRO A 36 4.31 1.11 13.40
CA PRO A 36 4.86 2.15 14.26
C PRO A 36 5.06 1.61 15.69
N ASP A 37 5.99 2.18 16.41
CA ASP A 37 6.14 1.90 17.83
C ASP A 37 4.96 2.52 18.62
N ALA A 38 4.73 2.07 19.85
CA ALA A 38 3.58 2.53 20.63
C ALA A 38 3.58 4.04 20.87
N GLU A 39 4.76 4.61 21.04
CA GLU A 39 4.98 6.06 21.24
C GLU A 39 4.60 6.86 19.98
N ASP A 40 4.94 6.34 18.79
CA ASP A 40 4.63 6.98 17.50
C ASP A 40 3.13 6.92 17.17
N LEU A 41 2.39 5.96 17.74
CA LEU A 41 0.94 5.84 17.50
C LEU A 41 0.11 6.93 18.15
N GLU A 42 0.58 7.53 19.25
CA GLU A 42 -0.15 8.62 19.96
C GLU A 42 -0.25 9.89 19.10
N GLU A 43 0.78 10.15 18.30
CA GLU A 43 0.86 11.33 17.43
C GLU A 43 0.77 10.97 15.94
N PHE A 44 0.28 9.78 15.62
CA PHE A 44 0.28 9.28 14.25
C PHE A 44 -0.60 10.11 13.31
N ILE A 45 0.03 10.77 12.35
CA ILE A 45 -0.66 11.48 11.27
C ILE A 45 -0.49 10.66 10.00
N ALA A 46 -1.61 10.23 9.43
CA ALA A 46 -1.61 9.50 8.17
C ALA A 46 -1.37 10.44 6.98
N ASP A 47 -0.43 10.09 6.12
CA ASP A 47 -0.25 10.75 4.82
C ASP A 47 -1.33 10.34 3.84
N TYR A 48 -1.73 9.07 3.86
CA TYR A 48 -2.80 8.53 3.03
C TYR A 48 -3.71 7.59 3.83
N THR A 49 -4.99 7.59 3.47
CA THR A 49 -5.98 6.67 4.02
C THR A 49 -6.44 5.69 2.94
N VAL A 50 -6.37 4.40 3.22
CA VAL A 50 -6.94 3.33 2.38
C VAL A 50 -8.20 2.79 3.05
N ILE A 51 -9.30 2.81 2.32
CA ILE A 51 -10.58 2.23 2.75
C ILE A 51 -10.89 1.06 1.83
N ASN A 52 -10.96 -0.15 2.39
CA ASN A 52 -11.29 -1.36 1.67
C ASN A 52 -12.59 -1.96 2.18
N CYS A 53 -13.62 -1.89 1.33
CA CYS A 53 -14.98 -2.38 1.58
C CYS A 53 -15.38 -3.41 0.51
N PRO A 54 -15.04 -4.69 0.65
CA PRO A 54 -15.40 -5.74 -0.31
C PRO A 54 -16.89 -5.87 -0.56
N SER A 55 -17.73 -5.60 0.43
CA SER A 55 -19.18 -5.66 0.28
C SER A 55 -19.77 -4.51 -0.55
N PHE A 56 -19.05 -3.40 -0.67
CA PHE A 56 -19.47 -2.29 -1.54
C PHE A 56 -19.23 -2.65 -3.01
N LYS A 57 -20.31 -2.66 -3.79
CA LYS A 57 -20.24 -2.83 -5.24
C LYS A 57 -20.56 -1.52 -5.93
N ALA A 58 -19.69 -1.08 -6.79
CA ALA A 58 -19.92 0.12 -7.58
C ALA A 58 -21.02 -0.14 -8.62
N ASP A 59 -21.82 0.88 -8.87
CA ASP A 59 -22.73 0.92 -10.01
C ASP A 59 -22.01 1.62 -11.18
N PRO A 60 -21.69 0.93 -12.28
CA PRO A 60 -20.96 1.51 -13.39
C PRO A 60 -21.60 2.78 -13.97
N LYS A 61 -22.91 2.86 -13.97
CA LYS A 61 -23.64 4.03 -14.52
C LYS A 61 -23.64 5.22 -13.56
N ARG A 62 -23.78 4.93 -12.26
CA ARG A 62 -23.88 5.97 -11.23
C ARG A 62 -22.49 6.52 -10.85
N HIS A 63 -21.47 5.66 -10.83
CA HIS A 63 -20.14 5.98 -10.35
C HIS A 63 -19.10 6.18 -11.46
N ASP A 64 -19.55 6.16 -12.73
CA ASP A 64 -18.68 6.33 -13.91
C ASP A 64 -17.45 5.42 -13.88
N CYS A 65 -17.67 4.14 -13.59
CA CYS A 65 -16.63 3.12 -13.49
C CYS A 65 -16.89 1.95 -14.44
N ARG A 66 -15.89 1.10 -14.67
CA ARG A 66 -15.98 0.03 -15.67
C ARG A 66 -16.69 -1.22 -15.18
N SER A 67 -16.75 -1.43 -13.87
CA SER A 67 -17.29 -2.65 -13.27
C SER A 67 -17.76 -2.39 -11.83
N GLU A 68 -18.38 -3.40 -11.21
CA GLU A 68 -18.74 -3.37 -9.78
C GLU A 68 -17.52 -3.32 -8.84
N THR A 69 -16.36 -3.78 -9.32
CA THR A 69 -15.09 -3.66 -8.60
C THR A 69 -14.46 -2.31 -8.94
N VAL A 70 -14.09 -1.56 -7.94
CA VAL A 70 -13.48 -0.23 -8.08
C VAL A 70 -12.25 -0.10 -7.19
N ILE A 71 -11.17 0.38 -7.77
CA ILE A 71 -10.00 0.88 -7.06
C ILE A 71 -9.81 2.32 -7.52
N ALA A 72 -10.09 3.26 -6.64
CA ALA A 72 -10.02 4.68 -6.94
C ALA A 72 -8.99 5.36 -6.03
N MET A 73 -8.14 6.18 -6.62
CA MET A 73 -7.10 6.91 -5.91
C MET A 73 -7.28 8.41 -6.15
N ASN A 74 -7.39 9.16 -5.07
CA ASN A 74 -7.44 10.62 -5.10
C ASN A 74 -6.20 11.17 -4.38
N PHE A 75 -5.28 11.71 -5.16
CA PHE A 75 -4.01 12.25 -4.63
C PHE A 75 -4.21 13.56 -3.87
N ALA A 76 -5.19 14.39 -4.26
CA ALA A 76 -5.47 15.65 -3.59
C ALA A 76 -6.07 15.42 -2.19
N GLU A 77 -7.01 14.48 -2.08
CA GLU A 77 -7.64 14.09 -0.81
C GLU A 77 -6.82 13.05 -0.04
N LYS A 78 -5.70 12.57 -0.63
CA LYS A 78 -4.83 11.55 -0.03
C LYS A 78 -5.60 10.30 0.40
N MET A 79 -6.51 9.84 -0.46
CA MET A 79 -7.43 8.74 -0.18
C MET A 79 -7.42 7.69 -1.30
N ILE A 80 -7.50 6.43 -0.90
CA ILE A 80 -7.64 5.28 -1.78
C ILE A 80 -8.87 4.49 -1.35
N LEU A 81 -9.76 4.23 -2.30
CA LEU A 81 -10.97 3.42 -2.09
C LEU A 81 -10.85 2.11 -2.87
N ILE A 82 -11.10 1.00 -2.20
CA ILE A 82 -11.16 -0.33 -2.78
C ILE A 82 -12.53 -0.90 -2.47
N GLY A 83 -13.29 -1.26 -3.49
CA GLY A 83 -14.61 -1.84 -3.35
C GLY A 83 -14.85 -3.03 -4.27
N GLY A 84 -15.75 -3.93 -3.89
CA GLY A 84 -16.21 -5.04 -4.72
C GLY A 84 -15.20 -6.16 -4.95
N THR A 85 -14.16 -6.26 -4.13
CA THR A 85 -13.17 -7.35 -4.21
C THR A 85 -12.73 -7.81 -2.82
N GLU A 86 -12.66 -9.12 -2.64
CA GLU A 86 -12.10 -9.75 -1.45
C GLU A 86 -10.60 -10.06 -1.59
N TYR A 87 -9.99 -9.67 -2.72
CA TYR A 87 -8.56 -9.90 -2.92
C TYR A 87 -7.72 -9.00 -2.00
N ALA A 88 -7.16 -9.58 -0.94
CA ALA A 88 -6.36 -8.82 0.03
C ALA A 88 -5.14 -8.14 -0.58
N GLY A 89 -4.59 -8.70 -1.66
CA GLY A 89 -3.45 -8.15 -2.39
C GLY A 89 -3.68 -6.75 -2.94
N GLU A 90 -4.95 -6.34 -3.16
CA GLU A 90 -5.24 -4.97 -3.58
C GLU A 90 -4.80 -3.92 -2.55
N ASN A 91 -4.86 -4.22 -1.27
CA ASN A 91 -4.34 -3.32 -0.22
C ASN A 91 -2.84 -3.02 -0.41
N LYS A 92 -2.06 -4.01 -0.83
CA LYS A 92 -0.64 -3.82 -1.19
C LYS A 92 -0.50 -3.13 -2.55
N LYS A 93 -1.28 -3.58 -3.53
CA LYS A 93 -1.17 -3.11 -4.92
C LYS A 93 -1.47 -1.62 -5.06
N CYS A 94 -2.50 -1.12 -4.39
CA CYS A 94 -2.85 0.30 -4.43
C CYS A 94 -1.74 1.17 -3.79
N VAL A 95 -1.15 0.74 -2.67
CA VAL A 95 -0.03 1.45 -2.06
C VAL A 95 1.22 1.40 -2.95
N PHE A 96 1.48 0.25 -3.59
CA PHE A 96 2.57 0.16 -4.55
C PHE A 96 2.36 1.09 -5.76
N THR A 97 1.12 1.22 -6.24
CA THR A 97 0.76 2.19 -7.30
C THR A 97 1.01 3.62 -6.83
N LEU A 98 0.62 3.95 -5.60
CA LEU A 98 0.91 5.25 -4.99
C LEU A 98 2.42 5.55 -4.97
N LEU A 99 3.23 4.58 -4.53
CA LEU A 99 4.69 4.72 -4.49
C LEU A 99 5.28 4.89 -5.89
N ASN A 100 4.75 4.21 -6.91
CA ASN A 100 5.17 4.39 -8.31
C ASN A 100 4.84 5.78 -8.86
N TYR A 101 3.90 6.49 -8.27
CA TYR A 101 3.60 7.87 -8.63
C TYR A 101 4.51 8.86 -7.88
N LEU A 102 4.71 8.66 -6.58
CA LEU A 102 5.41 9.63 -5.73
C LEU A 102 6.94 9.53 -5.80
N LEU A 103 7.50 8.31 -5.75
CA LEU A 103 8.95 8.11 -5.59
C LEU A 103 9.79 8.53 -6.79
N PRO A 104 9.33 8.41 -8.06
CA PRO A 104 10.11 8.89 -9.20
C PRO A 104 10.41 10.40 -9.18
N GLU A 105 9.50 11.21 -8.64
CA GLU A 105 9.74 12.65 -8.46
C GLU A 105 10.87 12.92 -7.45
N ALA A 106 11.07 12.03 -6.49
CA ALA A 106 12.19 12.07 -5.55
C ALA A 106 13.47 11.40 -6.09
N GLY A 107 13.48 10.98 -7.36
CA GLY A 107 14.62 10.29 -7.97
C GLY A 107 14.79 8.83 -7.54
N ILE A 108 13.75 8.22 -6.96
CA ILE A 108 13.76 6.84 -6.46
C ILE A 108 12.93 5.96 -7.38
N MET A 109 13.48 4.80 -7.74
CA MET A 109 12.80 3.83 -8.58
C MET A 109 12.11 2.77 -7.71
N PRO A 110 10.77 2.79 -7.58
CA PRO A 110 10.03 1.70 -6.96
C PRO A 110 10.07 0.46 -7.85
N MET A 111 10.19 -0.72 -7.25
CA MET A 111 10.28 -1.96 -7.99
C MET A 111 9.53 -3.11 -7.32
N HIS A 112 8.77 -3.87 -8.10
CA HIS A 112 8.15 -5.10 -7.64
C HIS A 112 9.15 -6.25 -7.81
N CYS A 113 9.96 -6.45 -6.80
CA CYS A 113 11.07 -7.41 -6.82
C CYS A 113 11.27 -8.05 -5.45
N SER A 114 12.14 -9.05 -5.39
CA SER A 114 12.82 -9.42 -4.16
C SER A 114 14.22 -8.82 -4.14
N ALA A 115 14.73 -8.52 -2.95
CA ALA A 115 16.06 -7.97 -2.74
C ALA A 115 16.72 -8.63 -1.54
N ASN A 116 18.01 -8.82 -1.61
CA ASN A 116 18.84 -9.19 -0.47
C ASN A 116 20.18 -8.47 -0.53
N HIS A 117 20.86 -8.41 0.58
CA HIS A 117 22.21 -7.85 0.65
C HIS A 117 23.13 -8.78 1.47
N ALA A 118 24.43 -8.65 1.27
CA ALA A 118 25.42 -9.34 2.08
C ALA A 118 25.32 -8.90 3.54
N THR A 119 25.47 -9.84 4.48
CA THR A 119 25.31 -9.57 5.92
C THR A 119 26.35 -8.58 6.44
N ASP A 120 27.52 -8.58 5.85
CA ASP A 120 28.69 -7.76 6.21
C ASP A 120 28.83 -6.49 5.35
N ASN A 121 28.07 -6.39 4.26
CA ASN A 121 28.13 -5.25 3.35
C ASN A 121 26.76 -4.92 2.76
N PRO A 122 25.99 -3.98 3.35
CA PRO A 122 24.69 -3.59 2.84
C PRO A 122 24.70 -2.97 1.43
N VAL A 123 25.86 -2.49 0.97
CA VAL A 123 26.01 -1.93 -0.39
C VAL A 123 26.02 -3.05 -1.45
N ASP A 124 26.44 -4.25 -1.08
CA ASP A 124 26.40 -5.43 -1.96
C ASP A 124 24.98 -6.02 -1.96
N THR A 125 24.09 -5.36 -2.73
CA THR A 125 22.68 -5.69 -2.81
C THR A 125 22.35 -6.34 -4.16
N ALA A 126 21.69 -7.50 -4.12
CA ALA A 126 21.12 -8.16 -5.29
C ALA A 126 19.61 -7.91 -5.38
N ILE A 127 19.15 -7.62 -6.58
CA ILE A 127 17.73 -7.40 -6.90
C ILE A 127 17.28 -8.44 -7.90
N PHE A 128 16.15 -9.10 -7.62
CA PHE A 128 15.58 -10.14 -8.46
C PHE A 128 14.18 -9.71 -8.91
N PHE A 129 14.01 -9.50 -10.19
CA PHE A 129 12.75 -9.11 -10.78
C PHE A 129 12.53 -9.80 -12.13
N GLY A 130 11.27 -9.95 -12.51
CA GLY A 130 10.90 -10.63 -13.75
C GLY A 130 9.39 -10.88 -13.81
N LEU A 131 8.98 -11.77 -14.72
CA LEU A 131 7.60 -12.23 -14.83
C LEU A 131 7.24 -13.14 -13.64
N SER A 132 5.93 -13.34 -13.43
CA SER A 132 5.43 -14.27 -12.40
C SER A 132 6.06 -15.66 -12.59
N GLY A 133 6.66 -16.21 -11.53
CA GLY A 133 7.35 -17.49 -11.56
C GLY A 133 8.86 -17.42 -11.81
N THR A 134 9.42 -16.22 -11.81
CA THR A 134 10.87 -16.01 -11.89
C THR A 134 11.52 -16.22 -10.53
#